data_da081cd5ddc4ec9cf0f0cfcc7a5d2620
#
_entry.id   da081cd5ddc4ec9cf0f0cfcc7a5d2620
#
_cell.length_a   1.000
_cell.length_b   1.000
_cell.length_c   1.000
_cell.angle_alpha   90.00
_cell.angle_beta   90.00
_cell.angle_gamma   90.00
#
_symmetry.space_group_name_H-M   'P 1'
#
loop_
_entity.id
_entity.type
_entity.pdbx_description
1 polymer ?
#
loop_
_entity_poly.entity_id
_entity_poly.type
_entity_poly.pdbx_seq_one_letter_code
_entity_poly.pdbx_strand_id
1 'polypeptide(L)'
;VDIVLNNAGLQIAYRNEYFSTPVSDYTESFKINTIAPAMICYHFMPKMIERGFGRILNTTSGIRLEPQQAGYSASKAALDKITIDLGSTVEGTDVMINLTDPGWCRTDLGGPNAPNSPESAIPGVVLGVFLDDKISGRILRARDYGGMTLEEAVKAATPSLY
;
A
#
# COMPACT_ATOMS: atom_id res chain seq x y z
N VAL A 1 18.16 7.47 -2.74
CA VAL A 1 17.06 6.49 -2.85
C VAL A 1 16.04 7.03 -3.83
N ASP A 2 15.71 6.26 -4.84
CA ASP A 2 14.80 6.65 -5.92
C ASP A 2 13.45 5.92 -5.80
N ILE A 3 13.47 4.75 -5.17
CA ILE A 3 12.30 3.90 -4.97
C ILE A 3 12.20 3.48 -3.51
N VAL A 4 11.00 3.59 -2.94
CA VAL A 4 10.68 3.14 -1.58
C VAL A 4 9.46 2.23 -1.65
N LEU A 5 9.58 1.02 -1.10
CA LEU A 5 8.49 0.07 -0.93
C LEU A 5 8.25 -0.14 0.57
N ASN A 6 7.22 0.49 1.11
CA ASN A 6 6.78 0.27 2.49
C ASN A 6 5.88 -0.97 2.53
N ASN A 7 6.52 -2.13 2.51
CA ASN A 7 5.85 -3.44 2.45
C ASN A 7 5.66 -4.09 3.81
N ALA A 8 6.51 -3.79 4.79
CA ALA A 8 6.40 -4.37 6.12
C ALA A 8 5.04 -4.05 6.77
N GLY A 9 4.47 -5.04 7.42
CA GLY A 9 3.19 -4.89 8.10
C GLY A 9 3.06 -5.80 9.31
N LEU A 10 2.19 -5.42 10.23
CA LEU A 10 1.83 -6.19 11.41
C LEU A 10 0.33 -6.40 11.42
N GLN A 11 -0.11 -7.66 11.50
CA GLN A 11 -1.48 -8.03 11.81
C GLN A 11 -1.50 -8.81 13.11
N ILE A 12 -2.14 -8.26 14.12
CA ILE A 12 -2.44 -8.97 15.36
C ILE A 12 -3.59 -9.93 15.10
N ALA A 13 -3.62 -11.07 15.81
CA ALA A 13 -4.66 -12.08 15.63
C ALA A 13 -6.08 -11.48 15.74
N TYR A 14 -7.00 -12.00 14.95
CA TYR A 14 -8.41 -11.61 14.98
C TYR A 14 -8.99 -11.71 16.38
N ARG A 15 -9.83 -10.73 16.76
CA ARG A 15 -10.54 -10.68 18.04
C ARG A 15 -12.01 -10.99 17.82
N ASN A 16 -12.45 -12.19 18.26
CA ASN A 16 -13.88 -12.52 18.19
C ASN A 16 -14.71 -11.60 19.09
N GLU A 17 -14.18 -11.26 20.27
CA GLU A 17 -14.77 -10.29 21.21
C GLU A 17 -14.22 -8.87 20.92
N TYR A 18 -14.57 -8.30 19.77
CA TYR A 18 -14.00 -7.05 19.31
C TYR A 18 -14.28 -5.83 20.20
N PHE A 19 -15.36 -5.85 21.01
CA PHE A 19 -15.63 -4.79 22.00
C PHE A 19 -14.66 -4.78 23.18
N SER A 20 -13.93 -5.86 23.40
CA SER A 20 -12.88 -5.96 24.42
C SER A 20 -11.47 -5.89 23.84
N THR A 21 -11.31 -5.37 22.61
CA THR A 21 -10.01 -5.21 21.97
C THR A 21 -9.07 -4.33 22.81
N PRO A 22 -7.89 -4.84 23.19
CA PRO A 22 -6.94 -4.05 23.96
C PRO A 22 -6.43 -2.83 23.17
N VAL A 23 -6.18 -1.71 23.86
CA VAL A 23 -5.60 -0.52 23.26
C VAL A 23 -4.24 -0.80 22.61
N SER A 24 -3.49 -1.77 23.14
CA SER A 24 -2.21 -2.22 22.57
C SER A 24 -2.34 -2.72 21.12
N ASP A 25 -3.45 -3.34 20.74
CA ASP A 25 -3.67 -3.80 19.36
C ASP A 25 -3.69 -2.62 18.38
N TYR A 26 -4.29 -1.50 18.80
CA TYR A 26 -4.28 -0.26 18.03
C TYR A 26 -2.89 0.37 18.03
N THR A 27 -2.27 0.56 19.19
CA THR A 27 -0.99 1.26 19.28
C THR A 27 0.11 0.55 18.49
N GLU A 28 0.22 -0.77 18.58
CA GLU A 28 1.22 -1.52 17.82
C GLU A 28 0.91 -1.56 16.32
N SER A 29 -0.36 -1.72 15.94
CA SER A 29 -0.76 -1.67 14.54
C SER A 29 -0.46 -0.31 13.91
N PHE A 30 -0.80 0.80 14.57
CA PHE A 30 -0.50 2.14 14.08
C PHE A 30 0.99 2.43 14.02
N LYS A 31 1.76 2.00 15.01
CA LYS A 31 3.21 2.18 15.05
C LYS A 31 3.88 1.58 13.80
N ILE A 32 3.52 0.35 13.45
CA ILE A 32 4.15 -0.39 12.35
C ILE A 32 3.50 -0.05 11.00
N ASN A 33 2.16 -0.06 10.92
CA ASN A 33 1.46 0.02 9.63
C ASN A 33 1.22 1.46 9.16
N THR A 34 1.32 2.45 10.04
CA THR A 34 0.97 3.85 9.73
C THR A 34 2.15 4.79 9.99
N ILE A 35 2.64 4.83 11.24
CA ILE A 35 3.65 5.81 11.65
C ILE A 35 4.99 5.53 10.98
N ALA A 36 5.46 4.28 10.99
CA ALA A 36 6.73 3.93 10.36
C ALA A 36 6.77 4.28 8.86
N PRO A 37 5.81 3.85 8.01
CA PRO A 37 5.80 4.25 6.60
C PRO A 37 5.63 5.76 6.41
N ALA A 38 4.84 6.46 7.24
CA ALA A 38 4.74 7.92 7.18
C ALA A 38 6.09 8.60 7.43
N MET A 39 6.83 8.18 8.45
CA MET A 39 8.17 8.71 8.76
C MET A 39 9.17 8.44 7.63
N ILE A 40 9.09 7.27 6.98
CA ILE A 40 9.89 6.94 5.81
C ILE A 40 9.55 7.88 4.65
N CYS A 41 8.27 8.12 4.39
CA CYS A 41 7.83 9.07 3.36
C CYS A 41 8.35 10.48 3.66
N TYR A 42 8.21 10.97 4.89
CA TYR A 42 8.70 12.30 5.30
C TYR A 42 10.22 12.44 5.19
N HIS A 43 10.96 11.35 5.35
CA HIS A 43 12.43 11.39 5.21
C HIS A 43 12.87 11.41 3.75
N PHE A 44 12.26 10.61 2.86
CA PHE A 44 12.74 10.44 1.49
C PHE A 44 12.05 11.37 0.48
N MET A 45 10.76 11.64 0.64
CA MET A 45 9.96 12.40 -0.31
C MET A 45 10.50 13.83 -0.58
N PRO A 46 10.93 14.61 0.42
CA PRO A 46 11.52 15.92 0.16
C PRO A 46 12.76 15.85 -0.75
N LYS A 47 13.60 14.85 -0.55
CA LYS A 47 14.79 14.62 -1.38
C LYS A 47 14.45 14.15 -2.80
N MET A 48 13.37 13.41 -2.96
CA MET A 48 12.84 13.03 -4.27
C MET A 48 12.30 14.25 -5.01
N ILE A 49 11.56 15.12 -4.32
CA ILE A 49 11.03 16.39 -4.88
C ILE A 49 12.18 17.30 -5.33
N GLU A 50 13.22 17.46 -4.51
CA GLU A 50 14.39 18.26 -4.87
C GLU A 50 15.09 17.75 -6.14
N ARG A 51 15.18 16.43 -6.31
CA ARG A 51 15.78 15.80 -7.51
C ARG A 51 14.84 15.71 -8.71
N GLY A 52 13.54 15.93 -8.52
CA GLY A 52 12.53 15.83 -9.57
C GLY A 52 12.15 14.41 -9.96
N PHE A 53 12.51 13.38 -9.16
CA PHE A 53 12.16 11.98 -9.40
C PHE A 53 12.03 11.17 -8.10
N GLY A 54 11.01 10.32 -8.03
CA GLY A 54 10.83 9.36 -6.95
C GLY A 54 9.60 8.48 -7.11
N ARG A 55 9.66 7.27 -6.54
CA ARG A 55 8.54 6.32 -6.50
C ARG A 55 8.38 5.78 -5.10
N ILE A 56 7.21 5.97 -4.50
CA ILE A 56 6.86 5.44 -3.19
C ILE A 56 5.62 4.57 -3.33
N LEU A 57 5.70 3.33 -2.86
CA LEU A 57 4.54 2.43 -2.74
C LEU A 57 4.32 2.05 -1.29
N ASN A 58 3.14 2.35 -0.78
CA ASN A 58 2.69 1.94 0.55
C ASN A 58 1.73 0.75 0.42
N THR A 59 2.06 -0.37 1.06
CA THR A 59 1.22 -1.57 1.02
C THR A 59 0.01 -1.41 1.92
N THR A 60 -1.17 -1.35 1.30
CA THR A 60 -2.48 -1.33 1.97
C THR A 60 -3.12 -2.72 2.04
N SER A 61 -4.40 -2.79 2.32
CA SER A 61 -5.17 -4.03 2.40
C SER A 61 -6.65 -3.77 2.11
N GLY A 62 -7.37 -4.79 1.68
CA GLY A 62 -8.83 -4.79 1.62
C GLY A 62 -9.44 -4.85 3.02
N ILE A 63 -9.81 -3.69 3.56
CA ILE A 63 -10.17 -3.49 4.99
C ILE A 63 -11.63 -3.12 5.22
N ARG A 64 -12.52 -3.53 4.34
CA ARG A 64 -13.93 -3.17 4.44
C ARG A 64 -14.69 -4.11 5.36
N LEU A 65 -15.36 -3.55 6.38
CA LEU A 65 -16.29 -4.27 7.29
C LEU A 65 -15.65 -5.45 8.04
N GLU A 66 -14.45 -5.24 8.58
CA GLU A 66 -13.69 -6.25 9.32
C GLU A 66 -13.47 -5.84 10.78
N PRO A 67 -14.52 -5.83 11.64
CA PRO A 67 -14.41 -5.37 13.02
C PRO A 67 -13.41 -6.19 13.84
N GLN A 68 -13.23 -7.48 13.52
CA GLN A 68 -12.29 -8.38 14.20
C GLN A 68 -10.82 -7.99 13.95
N GLN A 69 -10.53 -7.26 12.89
CA GLN A 69 -9.18 -6.77 12.58
C GLN A 69 -8.79 -5.53 13.40
N ALA A 70 -9.79 -4.83 13.95
CA ALA A 70 -9.60 -3.71 14.89
C ALA A 70 -8.46 -2.75 14.49
N GLY A 71 -7.36 -2.76 15.25
CA GLY A 71 -6.21 -1.89 15.03
C GLY A 71 -5.54 -2.06 13.66
N TYR A 72 -5.53 -3.28 13.09
CA TYR A 72 -4.96 -3.51 11.77
C TYR A 72 -5.72 -2.74 10.69
N SER A 73 -7.02 -2.96 10.55
CA SER A 73 -7.81 -2.29 9.51
C SER A 73 -7.83 -0.77 9.70
N ALA A 74 -7.93 -0.28 10.94
CA ALA A 74 -7.84 1.14 11.25
C ALA A 74 -6.48 1.73 10.84
N SER A 75 -5.38 1.03 11.13
CA SER A 75 -4.03 1.49 10.77
C SER A 75 -3.79 1.52 9.25
N LYS A 76 -4.34 0.56 8.51
CA LYS A 76 -4.26 0.56 7.04
C LYS A 76 -5.12 1.67 6.43
N ALA A 77 -6.31 1.95 6.96
CA ALA A 77 -7.13 3.09 6.54
C ALA A 77 -6.41 4.43 6.79
N ALA A 78 -5.71 4.56 7.92
CA ALA A 78 -4.90 5.74 8.19
C ALA A 78 -3.73 5.89 7.22
N LEU A 79 -3.06 4.79 6.85
CA LEU A 79 -2.01 4.79 5.83
C LEU A 79 -2.54 5.22 4.46
N ASP A 80 -3.74 4.73 4.07
CA ASP A 80 -4.40 5.14 2.84
C ASP A 80 -4.61 6.65 2.79
N LYS A 81 -5.15 7.22 3.88
CA LYS A 81 -5.40 8.66 3.99
C LYS A 81 -4.10 9.47 3.87
N ILE A 82 -3.05 9.08 4.59
CA ILE A 82 -1.74 9.75 4.54
C ILE A 82 -1.16 9.69 3.12
N THR A 83 -1.25 8.54 2.46
CA THR A 83 -0.73 8.35 1.10
C THR A 83 -1.44 9.24 0.09
N ILE A 84 -2.78 9.32 0.17
CA ILE A 84 -3.59 10.19 -0.70
C ILE A 84 -3.24 11.66 -0.46
N ASP A 85 -3.12 12.08 0.80
CA ASP A 85 -2.78 13.47 1.14
C ASP A 85 -1.39 13.85 0.63
N LEU A 86 -0.39 13.00 0.86
CA LEU A 86 0.96 13.23 0.32
C LEU A 86 0.96 13.23 -1.21
N GLY A 87 0.20 12.33 -1.83
CA GLY A 87 0.03 12.26 -3.28
C GLY A 87 -0.47 13.57 -3.89
N SER A 88 -1.43 14.22 -3.22
CA SER A 88 -1.98 15.51 -3.69
C SER A 88 -0.95 16.64 -3.71
N THR A 89 0.11 16.54 -2.93
CA THR A 89 1.18 17.56 -2.88
C THR A 89 2.18 17.45 -4.04
N VAL A 90 2.19 16.32 -4.75
CA VAL A 90 3.13 16.03 -5.84
C VAL A 90 2.42 15.70 -7.16
N GLU A 91 1.12 15.94 -7.24
CA GLU A 91 0.30 15.69 -8.42
C GLU A 91 0.90 16.38 -9.66
N GLY A 92 0.96 15.65 -10.77
CA GLY A 92 1.52 16.17 -12.04
C GLY A 92 3.05 16.23 -12.11
N THR A 93 3.75 15.80 -11.05
CA THR A 93 5.22 15.72 -11.04
C THR A 93 5.71 14.29 -11.28
N ASP A 94 7.02 14.12 -11.49
CA ASP A 94 7.64 12.79 -11.61
C ASP A 94 8.07 12.19 -10.25
N VAL A 95 7.55 12.74 -9.16
CA VAL A 95 7.57 12.12 -7.84
C VAL A 95 6.18 11.56 -7.58
N MET A 96 6.04 10.24 -7.55
CA MET A 96 4.75 9.58 -7.37
C MET A 96 4.71 8.73 -6.11
N ILE A 97 3.61 8.87 -5.37
CA ILE A 97 3.32 8.05 -4.18
C ILE A 97 1.96 7.41 -4.35
N ASN A 98 1.90 6.09 -4.26
CA ASN A 98 0.69 5.30 -4.47
C ASN A 98 0.54 4.20 -3.42
N LEU A 99 -0.65 3.63 -3.36
CA LEU A 99 -0.97 2.45 -2.58
C LEU A 99 -0.91 1.21 -3.46
N THR A 100 -0.48 0.09 -2.87
CA THR A 100 -0.58 -1.22 -3.50
C THR A 100 -1.30 -2.20 -2.59
N ASP A 101 -2.27 -2.93 -3.14
CA ASP A 101 -3.03 -3.96 -2.42
C ASP A 101 -2.71 -5.34 -3.01
N PRO A 102 -1.91 -6.16 -2.29
CA PRO A 102 -1.54 -7.51 -2.75
C PRO A 102 -2.71 -8.50 -2.75
N GLY A 103 -3.82 -8.17 -2.09
CA GLY A 103 -4.85 -9.12 -1.71
C GLY A 103 -4.41 -10.01 -0.55
N TRP A 104 -5.22 -11.02 -0.23
CA TRP A 104 -4.92 -11.95 0.86
C TRP A 104 -4.07 -13.12 0.35
N CYS A 105 -2.77 -13.06 0.62
CA CYS A 105 -1.77 -14.00 0.14
C CYS A 105 -1.24 -14.92 1.26
N ARG A 106 -0.87 -16.17 0.90
CA ARG A 106 -0.26 -17.15 1.79
C ARG A 106 1.17 -16.75 2.15
N THR A 107 1.29 -15.91 3.18
CA THR A 107 2.53 -15.43 3.80
C THR A 107 2.45 -15.68 5.30
N ASP A 108 3.51 -15.40 6.03
CA ASP A 108 3.49 -15.46 7.50
C ASP A 108 2.37 -14.59 8.10
N LEU A 109 2.12 -13.42 7.50
CA LEU A 109 1.06 -12.51 7.90
C LEU A 109 -0.33 -13.02 7.50
N GLY A 110 -0.49 -13.49 6.26
CA GLY A 110 -1.78 -13.91 5.72
C GLY A 110 -2.21 -15.32 6.15
N GLY A 111 -1.27 -16.14 6.61
CA GLY A 111 -1.50 -17.51 7.03
C GLY A 111 -1.69 -18.51 5.88
N PRO A 112 -1.71 -19.83 6.22
CA PRO A 112 -1.73 -20.89 5.21
C PRO A 112 -3.07 -21.02 4.46
N ASN A 113 -4.14 -20.49 5.03
CA ASN A 113 -5.49 -20.58 4.46
C ASN A 113 -5.84 -19.43 3.49
N ALA A 114 -4.92 -18.50 3.24
CA ALA A 114 -5.15 -17.43 2.29
C ALA A 114 -5.36 -17.99 0.87
N PRO A 115 -6.32 -17.44 0.09
CA PRO A 115 -6.67 -17.99 -1.22
C PRO A 115 -5.58 -17.81 -2.27
N ASN A 116 -4.77 -16.76 -2.15
CA ASN A 116 -3.82 -16.38 -3.18
C ASN A 116 -2.40 -16.83 -2.85
N SER A 117 -1.60 -17.20 -3.85
CA SER A 117 -0.15 -17.35 -3.67
C SER A 117 0.52 -15.97 -3.64
N PRO A 118 1.68 -15.80 -2.98
CA PRO A 118 2.42 -14.54 -3.02
C PRO A 118 2.78 -14.09 -4.43
N GLU A 119 3.11 -15.04 -5.31
CA GLU A 119 3.48 -14.79 -6.71
C GLU A 119 2.33 -14.19 -7.51
N SER A 120 1.09 -14.51 -7.16
CA SER A 120 -0.10 -13.95 -7.84
C SER A 120 -0.28 -12.46 -7.66
N ALA A 121 0.42 -11.86 -6.68
CA ALA A 121 0.42 -10.41 -6.49
C ALA A 121 1.30 -9.65 -7.50
N ILE A 122 2.17 -10.35 -8.24
CA ILE A 122 3.01 -9.78 -9.29
C ILE A 122 2.22 -9.75 -10.61
N PRO A 123 2.31 -8.67 -11.42
CA PRO A 123 3.16 -7.49 -11.22
C PRO A 123 2.51 -6.38 -10.37
N GLY A 124 1.27 -6.53 -9.96
CA GLY A 124 0.46 -5.46 -9.37
C GLY A 124 1.12 -4.76 -8.18
N VAL A 125 1.79 -5.49 -7.27
CA VAL A 125 2.39 -4.90 -6.05
C VAL A 125 3.60 -4.01 -6.33
N VAL A 126 4.26 -4.16 -7.47
CA VAL A 126 5.41 -3.33 -7.86
C VAL A 126 5.09 -2.38 -9.01
N LEU A 127 3.89 -2.47 -9.56
CA LEU A 127 3.49 -1.76 -10.77
C LEU A 127 3.72 -0.25 -10.69
N GLY A 128 3.39 0.37 -9.56
CA GLY A 128 3.54 1.81 -9.37
C GLY A 128 4.98 2.34 -9.47
N VAL A 129 5.99 1.44 -9.40
CA VAL A 129 7.39 1.82 -9.63
C VAL A 129 7.67 2.10 -11.11
N PHE A 130 6.94 1.44 -12.00
CA PHE A 130 7.16 1.47 -13.45
C PHE A 130 6.24 2.44 -14.19
N LEU A 131 5.33 3.11 -13.47
CA LEU A 131 4.45 4.10 -14.05
C LEU A 131 5.16 5.46 -14.17
N ASP A 132 4.81 6.22 -15.22
CA ASP A 132 5.34 7.56 -15.52
C ASP A 132 4.23 8.58 -15.84
N ASP A 133 2.98 8.22 -15.53
CA ASP A 133 1.77 9.00 -15.83
C ASP A 133 1.56 10.19 -14.88
N LYS A 134 2.43 10.39 -13.90
CA LYS A 134 2.42 11.48 -12.91
C LYS A 134 1.17 11.53 -12.03
N ILE A 135 0.49 10.37 -11.86
CA ILE A 135 -0.69 10.23 -11.01
C ILE A 135 -0.28 9.64 -9.67
N SER A 136 -0.62 10.35 -8.60
CA SER A 136 -0.37 9.94 -7.22
C SER A 136 -1.68 9.67 -6.45
N GLY A 137 -1.57 9.01 -5.29
CA GLY A 137 -2.69 8.81 -4.36
C GLY A 137 -3.69 7.73 -4.77
N ARG A 138 -3.44 6.93 -5.81
CA ARG A 138 -4.31 5.84 -6.24
C ARG A 138 -3.94 4.51 -5.58
N ILE A 139 -4.89 3.57 -5.61
CA ILE A 139 -4.70 2.18 -5.15
C ILE A 139 -4.55 1.27 -6.38
N LEU A 140 -3.40 0.60 -6.48
CA LEU A 140 -3.11 -0.43 -7.47
C LEU A 140 -3.39 -1.80 -6.84
N ARG A 141 -4.45 -2.47 -7.26
CA ARG A 141 -4.82 -3.78 -6.72
C ARG A 141 -4.22 -4.88 -7.56
N ALA A 142 -3.45 -5.77 -6.94
CA ALA A 142 -2.77 -6.86 -7.65
C ALA A 142 -3.73 -7.73 -8.48
N ARG A 143 -4.94 -7.97 -7.99
CA ARG A 143 -5.97 -8.76 -8.69
C ARG A 143 -6.37 -8.19 -10.05
N ASP A 144 -6.24 -6.88 -10.24
CA ASP A 144 -6.64 -6.21 -11.48
C ASP A 144 -5.61 -6.44 -12.60
N TYR A 145 -4.42 -6.95 -12.24
CA TYR A 145 -3.28 -7.20 -13.13
C TYR A 145 -2.84 -8.67 -13.14
N GLY A 146 -3.63 -9.56 -12.55
CA GLY A 146 -3.32 -11.00 -12.45
C GLY A 146 -3.13 -11.64 -13.83
N GLY A 147 -2.02 -12.37 -13.98
CA GLY A 147 -1.69 -13.06 -15.24
C GLY A 147 -1.11 -12.17 -16.35
N MET A 148 -1.00 -10.87 -16.13
CA MET A 148 -0.37 -9.93 -17.07
C MET A 148 1.16 -9.95 -16.93
N THR A 149 1.85 -9.71 -18.03
CA THR A 149 3.25 -9.27 -17.99
C THR A 149 3.34 -7.87 -17.38
N LEU A 150 4.53 -7.46 -16.96
CA LEU A 150 4.73 -6.10 -16.44
C LEU A 150 4.37 -5.03 -17.49
N GLU A 151 4.74 -5.24 -18.75
CA GLU A 151 4.45 -4.32 -19.85
C GLU A 151 2.93 -4.18 -20.09
N GLU A 152 2.19 -5.29 -20.10
CA GLU A 152 0.73 -5.28 -20.21
C GLU A 152 0.08 -4.55 -19.04
N ALA A 153 0.57 -4.77 -17.82
CA ALA A 153 0.05 -4.14 -16.62
C ALA A 153 0.32 -2.62 -16.60
N VAL A 154 1.50 -2.17 -17.01
CA VAL A 154 1.83 -0.75 -17.15
C VAL A 154 0.88 -0.08 -18.14
N LYS A 155 0.67 -0.70 -19.31
CA LYS A 155 -0.26 -0.19 -20.32
C LYS A 155 -1.71 -0.14 -19.82
N ALA A 156 -2.15 -1.17 -19.06
CA ALA A 156 -3.49 -1.24 -18.49
C ALA A 156 -3.72 -0.22 -17.38
N ALA A 157 -2.68 0.09 -16.59
CA ALA A 157 -2.76 1.03 -15.47
C ALA A 157 -2.69 2.50 -15.89
N THR A 158 -2.08 2.79 -17.03
CA THR A 158 -1.98 4.15 -17.57
C THR A 158 -3.34 4.56 -18.14
N PRO A 159 -3.95 5.66 -17.66
CA PRO A 159 -5.23 6.12 -18.18
C PRO A 159 -5.13 6.40 -19.67
N SER A 160 -6.16 6.00 -20.42
CA SER A 160 -6.29 6.39 -21.83
C SER A 160 -6.50 7.91 -21.91
N LEU A 161 -5.76 8.57 -22.74
CA LEU A 161 -5.91 10.01 -23.00
C LEU A 161 -7.10 10.32 -23.93
N TYR A 162 -7.86 9.27 -24.33
CA TYR A 162 -9.02 9.39 -25.23
C TYR A 162 -10.19 8.51 -24.76
#